data_47c5f3a9da2b37b7e6d0f36af1d85be4
#
_entry.id   47c5f3a9da2b37b7e6d0f36af1d85be4
#
_cell.length_a   1.000
_cell.length_b   1.000
_cell.length_c   1.000
_cell.angle_alpha   90.00
_cell.angle_beta   90.00
_cell.angle_gamma   90.00
#
_symmetry.space_group_name_H-M   'P 1'
#
loop_
_entity.id
_entity.type
_entity.pdbx_description
1 polymer ?
#
loop_
_entity_poly.entity_id
_entity_poly.type
_entity_poly.pdbx_seq_one_letter_code
_entity_poly.pdbx_strand_id
1 'polypeptide(L)'
;MKTETNNIHHVCKCTGQKFTFEEWGKYLKENHDDIVHCYKNFCFNICDVCLTPNVKIEWANKFCNFKITTAQSDNERWDFGCSYNFYNGGGCHGATYVVKNDGFASEKEAIHSALIRLSEFCQRVISEIQFVGGIPDEEEGVQKSTPVLAELKGAFAKIAYYKELFNPRQLELF
;
A
#
# COMPACT_ATOMS: atom_id res chain seq x y z
N MET A 1 -8.33 29.58 35.90
CA MET A 1 -8.88 28.77 34.82
C MET A 1 -7.73 28.31 33.93
N LYS A 2 -7.35 27.04 33.97
CA LYS A 2 -6.39 26.47 33.01
C LYS A 2 -7.18 26.26 31.71
N THR A 3 -6.85 26.98 30.67
CA THR A 3 -7.28 26.65 29.32
C THR A 3 -6.66 25.33 28.94
N GLU A 4 -7.45 24.25 29.01
CA GLU A 4 -7.11 23.00 28.39
C GLU A 4 -7.03 23.25 26.88
N THR A 5 -5.82 23.40 26.37
CA THR A 5 -5.57 23.26 24.94
C THR A 5 -5.88 21.81 24.61
N ASN A 6 -7.10 21.54 24.09
CA ASN A 6 -7.47 20.25 23.52
C ASN A 6 -6.48 19.96 22.39
N ASN A 7 -5.41 19.20 22.69
CA ASN A 7 -4.43 18.77 21.72
C ASN A 7 -5.12 17.76 20.76
N ILE A 8 -5.54 18.26 19.60
CA ILE A 8 -6.09 17.42 18.53
C ILE A 8 -4.98 16.48 18.09
N HIS A 9 -5.24 15.18 18.23
CA HIS A 9 -4.32 14.12 17.84
C HIS A 9 -4.58 13.60 16.42
N HIS A 10 -5.86 13.48 16.05
CA HIS A 10 -6.27 12.99 14.73
C HIS A 10 -7.43 13.83 14.18
N VAL A 11 -7.44 14.00 12.87
CA VAL A 11 -8.55 14.61 12.12
C VAL A 11 -8.87 13.68 10.95
N CYS A 12 -10.07 13.10 10.98
CA CYS A 12 -10.57 12.32 9.86
C CYS A 12 -10.72 13.23 8.63
N LYS A 13 -10.05 12.90 7.55
CA LYS A 13 -10.02 13.75 6.34
C LYS A 13 -11.36 13.78 5.62
N CYS A 14 -12.09 12.65 5.63
CA CYS A 14 -13.36 12.52 4.91
C CYS A 14 -14.53 13.16 5.64
N THR A 15 -14.53 13.23 6.99
CA THR A 15 -15.62 13.81 7.80
C THR A 15 -15.28 15.13 8.48
N GLY A 16 -13.98 15.43 8.64
CA GLY A 16 -13.49 16.56 9.41
C GLY A 16 -13.59 16.37 10.93
N GLN A 17 -14.01 15.19 11.42
CA GLN A 17 -14.11 14.89 12.84
C GLN A 17 -12.73 14.92 13.50
N LYS A 18 -12.65 15.56 14.68
CA LYS A 18 -11.42 15.75 15.44
C LYS A 18 -11.43 14.91 16.69
N PHE A 19 -10.30 14.35 17.03
CA PHE A 19 -10.11 13.49 18.20
C PHE A 19 -8.90 13.94 19.02
N THR A 20 -9.02 13.92 20.32
CA THR A 20 -7.89 13.92 21.24
C THR A 20 -7.21 12.54 21.22
N PHE A 21 -6.03 12.41 21.85
CA PHE A 21 -5.32 11.14 21.93
C PHE A 21 -6.16 10.03 22.63
N GLU A 22 -6.83 10.38 23.72
CA GLU A 22 -7.66 9.43 24.49
C GLU A 22 -8.89 8.99 23.72
N GLU A 23 -9.61 9.94 23.12
CA GLU A 23 -10.80 9.68 22.30
C GLU A 23 -10.43 8.81 21.08
N TRP A 24 -9.30 9.09 20.44
CA TRP A 24 -8.79 8.33 19.30
C TRP A 24 -8.50 6.88 19.66
N GLY A 25 -7.77 6.64 20.77
CA GLY A 25 -7.45 5.31 21.24
C GLY A 25 -8.69 4.48 21.62
N LYS A 26 -9.72 5.10 22.20
CA LYS A 26 -10.99 4.45 22.49
C LYS A 26 -11.77 4.13 21.21
N TYR A 27 -11.90 5.11 20.32
CA TYR A 27 -12.65 4.97 19.07
C TYR A 27 -12.08 3.83 18.21
N LEU A 28 -10.75 3.75 18.06
CA LEU A 28 -10.10 2.71 17.28
C LEU A 28 -10.39 1.28 17.77
N LYS A 29 -10.55 1.09 19.09
CA LYS A 29 -10.84 -0.22 19.66
C LYS A 29 -12.25 -0.69 19.36
N GLU A 30 -13.19 0.24 19.29
CA GLU A 30 -14.62 -0.05 19.21
C GLU A 30 -15.15 0.03 17.77
N ASN A 31 -14.57 0.89 16.92
CA ASN A 31 -15.19 1.31 15.65
C ASN A 31 -14.19 1.38 14.47
N HIS A 32 -13.08 0.62 14.53
CA HIS A 32 -12.02 0.69 13.51
C HIS A 32 -12.55 0.43 12.09
N ASP A 33 -13.50 -0.49 11.94
CA ASP A 33 -14.04 -0.93 10.64
C ASP A 33 -15.37 -0.25 10.29
N ASP A 34 -15.82 0.73 11.09
CA ASP A 34 -17.05 1.46 10.81
C ASP A 34 -16.86 2.37 9.59
N ILE A 35 -17.80 2.27 8.66
CA ILE A 35 -17.87 3.14 7.49
C ILE A 35 -18.39 4.52 7.94
N VAL A 36 -17.59 5.56 7.72
CA VAL A 36 -17.96 6.94 8.07
C VAL A 36 -18.21 7.80 6.84
N HIS A 37 -17.74 7.40 5.67
CA HIS A 37 -17.92 8.12 4.41
C HIS A 37 -17.90 7.18 3.22
N CYS A 38 -18.73 7.45 2.21
CA CYS A 38 -18.68 6.73 0.92
C CYS A 38 -18.73 7.71 -0.25
N TYR A 39 -17.93 7.43 -1.27
CA TYR A 39 -17.96 8.09 -2.56
C TYR A 39 -17.99 7.04 -3.67
N LYS A 40 -19.04 7.07 -4.52
CA LYS A 40 -19.29 5.99 -5.48
C LYS A 40 -19.36 4.62 -4.75
N ASN A 41 -18.48 3.69 -5.11
CA ASN A 41 -18.38 2.37 -4.47
C ASN A 41 -17.24 2.28 -3.44
N PHE A 42 -16.56 3.37 -3.17
CA PHE A 42 -15.46 3.43 -2.19
C PHE A 42 -15.97 3.91 -0.85
N CYS A 43 -15.87 3.07 0.17
CA CYS A 43 -16.28 3.39 1.53
C CYS A 43 -15.06 3.44 2.45
N PHE A 44 -14.96 4.50 3.24
CA PHE A 44 -13.81 4.82 4.08
C PHE A 44 -14.18 4.74 5.55
N ASN A 45 -13.26 4.26 6.36
CA ASN A 45 -13.37 4.29 7.81
C ASN A 45 -12.86 5.62 8.39
N ILE A 46 -12.93 5.74 9.71
CA ILE A 46 -12.48 6.93 10.43
C ILE A 46 -10.96 7.20 10.32
N CYS A 47 -10.17 6.18 9.99
CA CYS A 47 -8.73 6.30 9.69
C CYS A 47 -8.46 6.75 8.26
N ASP A 48 -9.50 7.14 7.52
CA ASP A 48 -9.44 7.48 6.10
C ASP A 48 -9.03 6.30 5.18
N VAL A 49 -9.05 5.05 5.67
CA VAL A 49 -8.73 3.86 4.89
C VAL A 49 -9.96 3.36 4.15
N CYS A 50 -9.80 3.06 2.86
CA CYS A 50 -10.87 2.50 2.06
C CYS A 50 -11.09 1.02 2.39
N LEU A 51 -12.30 0.68 2.83
CA LEU A 51 -12.72 -0.69 3.17
C LEU A 51 -13.22 -1.47 1.94
N THR A 52 -13.60 -0.78 0.87
CA THR A 52 -14.10 -1.37 -0.38
C THR A 52 -13.25 -0.97 -1.59
N PRO A 53 -11.92 -1.14 -1.57
CA PRO A 53 -11.06 -0.72 -2.66
C PRO A 53 -11.21 -1.65 -3.88
N ASN A 54 -10.95 -1.12 -5.07
CA ASN A 54 -10.83 -1.93 -6.27
C ASN A 54 -9.51 -2.73 -6.25
N VAL A 55 -9.56 -4.04 -6.40
CA VAL A 55 -8.38 -4.87 -6.63
C VAL A 55 -7.97 -4.75 -8.10
N LYS A 56 -6.76 -4.29 -8.38
CA LYS A 56 -6.24 -4.06 -9.73
C LYS A 56 -5.20 -5.08 -10.17
N ILE A 57 -4.31 -5.45 -9.28
CA ILE A 57 -3.29 -6.45 -9.53
C ILE A 57 -3.21 -7.34 -8.29
N GLU A 58 -3.20 -8.63 -8.53
CA GLU A 58 -2.91 -9.65 -7.53
C GLU A 58 -2.03 -10.71 -8.16
N TRP A 59 -0.90 -11.01 -7.55
CA TRP A 59 0.05 -11.96 -8.05
C TRP A 59 0.78 -12.67 -6.91
N ALA A 60 1.08 -13.96 -7.10
CA ALA A 60 1.82 -14.76 -6.14
C ALA A 60 2.62 -15.86 -6.84
N ASN A 61 3.72 -16.25 -6.21
CA ASN A 61 4.46 -17.47 -6.45
C ASN A 61 4.72 -18.18 -5.12
N LYS A 62 5.67 -19.11 -5.07
CA LYS A 62 5.92 -19.93 -3.87
C LYS A 62 6.35 -19.11 -2.64
N PHE A 63 7.16 -18.07 -2.83
CA PHE A 63 7.77 -17.30 -1.73
C PHE A 63 7.41 -15.80 -1.74
N CYS A 64 6.75 -15.34 -2.79
CA CYS A 64 6.46 -13.92 -2.97
C CYS A 64 5.02 -13.71 -3.38
N ASN A 65 4.42 -12.65 -2.89
CA ASN A 65 3.13 -12.17 -3.38
C ASN A 65 3.06 -10.64 -3.30
N PHE A 66 2.20 -10.07 -4.12
CA PHE A 66 1.81 -8.67 -3.98
C PHE A 66 0.39 -8.43 -4.50
N LYS A 67 -0.26 -7.43 -3.92
CA LYS A 67 -1.59 -6.98 -4.30
C LYS A 67 -1.61 -5.46 -4.32
N ILE A 68 -2.19 -4.88 -5.38
CA ILE A 68 -2.42 -3.45 -5.52
C ILE A 68 -3.92 -3.22 -5.56
N THR A 69 -4.37 -2.29 -4.74
CA THR A 69 -5.74 -1.80 -4.69
C THR A 69 -5.78 -0.31 -4.95
N THR A 70 -6.92 0.20 -5.42
CA THR A 70 -7.12 1.63 -5.65
C THR A 70 -8.44 2.09 -5.03
N ALA A 71 -8.49 3.36 -4.67
CA ALA A 71 -9.71 4.05 -4.27
C ALA A 71 -9.73 5.47 -4.83
N GLN A 72 -10.94 6.00 -5.06
CA GLN A 72 -11.15 7.37 -5.48
C GLN A 72 -11.90 8.14 -4.40
N SER A 73 -11.45 9.35 -4.10
CA SER A 73 -12.12 10.28 -3.20
C SER A 73 -13.10 11.20 -3.95
N ASP A 74 -13.95 11.91 -3.23
CA ASP A 74 -14.99 12.78 -3.80
C ASP A 74 -14.45 14.01 -4.55
N ASN A 75 -13.17 14.35 -4.37
CA ASN A 75 -12.44 15.33 -5.19
C ASN A 75 -11.89 14.72 -6.51
N GLU A 76 -12.35 13.52 -6.88
CA GLU A 76 -11.94 12.76 -8.06
C GLU A 76 -10.46 12.32 -8.10
N ARG A 77 -9.72 12.52 -7.00
CA ARG A 77 -8.33 12.06 -6.88
C ARG A 77 -8.27 10.61 -6.46
N TRP A 78 -7.23 9.93 -6.93
CA TRP A 78 -6.97 8.52 -6.67
C TRP A 78 -5.86 8.32 -5.65
N ASP A 79 -5.97 7.23 -4.89
CA ASP A 79 -4.89 6.70 -4.06
C ASP A 79 -4.77 5.19 -4.28
N PHE A 80 -3.65 4.61 -3.82
CA PHE A 80 -3.43 3.17 -3.90
C PHE A 80 -3.19 2.56 -2.52
N GLY A 81 -3.64 1.32 -2.37
CA GLY A 81 -3.23 0.42 -1.31
C GLY A 81 -2.29 -0.63 -1.88
N CYS A 82 -1.41 -1.13 -1.04
CA CYS A 82 -0.45 -2.15 -1.43
C CYS A 82 -0.24 -3.12 -0.28
N SER A 83 -0.30 -4.42 -0.56
CA SER A 83 0.19 -5.45 0.34
C SER A 83 1.18 -6.34 -0.40
N TYR A 84 2.25 -6.73 0.25
CA TYR A 84 3.27 -7.56 -0.35
C TYR A 84 4.01 -8.38 0.69
N ASN A 85 4.53 -9.51 0.23
CA ASN A 85 5.48 -10.34 0.95
C ASN A 85 6.55 -10.78 -0.04
N PHE A 86 7.80 -10.41 0.21
CA PHE A 86 8.97 -10.79 -0.56
C PHE A 86 9.90 -11.60 0.33
N TYR A 87 9.53 -12.87 0.54
CA TYR A 87 10.24 -13.82 1.39
C TYR A 87 10.25 -13.40 2.87
N ASN A 88 11.28 -12.68 3.32
CA ASN A 88 11.46 -12.21 4.71
C ASN A 88 11.08 -10.73 4.91
N GLY A 89 10.65 -10.06 3.87
CA GLY A 89 10.24 -8.65 3.93
C GLY A 89 8.84 -8.46 3.39
N GLY A 90 7.99 -7.81 4.15
CA GLY A 90 6.62 -7.56 3.76
C GLY A 90 6.04 -6.29 4.36
N GLY A 91 4.90 -5.89 3.87
CA GLY A 91 4.16 -4.74 4.37
C GLY A 91 2.78 -4.63 3.75
N CYS A 92 1.95 -3.82 4.39
CA CYS A 92 0.65 -3.48 3.84
C CYS A 92 0.25 -2.05 4.23
N HIS A 93 -0.44 -1.39 3.33
CA HIS A 93 -1.22 -0.18 3.60
C HIS A 93 -2.46 -0.18 2.69
N GLY A 94 -3.58 0.33 3.20
CA GLY A 94 -4.79 0.52 2.40
C GLY A 94 -4.70 1.77 1.52
N ALA A 95 -5.51 1.83 0.46
CA ALA A 95 -5.78 3.07 -0.23
C ALA A 95 -6.53 4.02 0.72
N THR A 96 -6.18 5.30 0.72
CA THR A 96 -6.71 6.26 1.68
C THR A 96 -7.56 7.35 1.00
N TYR A 97 -8.40 8.00 1.79
CA TYR A 97 -9.11 9.20 1.36
C TYR A 97 -8.12 10.36 1.18
N VAL A 98 -8.15 10.98 0.01
CA VAL A 98 -7.26 12.11 -0.31
C VAL A 98 -8.01 13.42 -0.35
N VAL A 99 -7.37 14.49 0.13
CA VAL A 99 -7.93 15.83 0.18
C VAL A 99 -7.21 16.76 -0.79
N LYS A 100 -7.94 17.74 -1.32
CA LYS A 100 -7.39 18.81 -2.17
C LYS A 100 -6.61 18.24 -3.38
N ASN A 101 -5.33 18.61 -3.47
CA ASN A 101 -4.44 18.22 -4.57
C ASN A 101 -3.55 17.02 -4.24
N ASP A 102 -3.74 16.40 -3.08
CA ASP A 102 -3.06 15.15 -2.73
C ASP A 102 -3.58 14.01 -3.63
N GLY A 103 -2.81 12.93 -3.70
CA GLY A 103 -3.14 11.78 -4.53
C GLY A 103 -2.86 11.99 -6.02
N PHE A 104 -3.37 11.10 -6.84
CA PHE A 104 -3.10 10.98 -8.27
C PHE A 104 -4.26 11.49 -9.10
N ALA A 105 -3.98 12.05 -10.30
CA ALA A 105 -5.01 12.53 -11.20
C ALA A 105 -5.79 11.38 -11.87
N SER A 106 -5.17 10.21 -11.99
CA SER A 106 -5.80 9.04 -12.59
C SER A 106 -5.50 7.77 -11.80
N GLU A 107 -6.38 6.77 -11.93
CA GLU A 107 -6.16 5.44 -11.37
C GLU A 107 -4.89 4.79 -11.91
N LYS A 108 -4.58 5.01 -13.19
CA LYS A 108 -3.39 4.50 -13.85
C LYS A 108 -2.10 5.05 -13.20
N GLU A 109 -2.06 6.34 -12.88
CA GLU A 109 -0.94 6.95 -12.17
C GLU A 109 -0.78 6.37 -10.74
N ALA A 110 -1.88 6.15 -10.03
CA ALA A 110 -1.86 5.53 -8.71
C ALA A 110 -1.27 4.11 -8.79
N ILE A 111 -1.73 3.28 -9.73
CA ILE A 111 -1.19 1.92 -9.94
C ILE A 111 0.29 1.97 -10.32
N HIS A 112 0.68 2.86 -11.23
CA HIS A 112 2.09 2.99 -11.65
C HIS A 112 2.99 3.37 -10.46
N SER A 113 2.55 4.29 -9.62
CA SER A 113 3.28 4.69 -8.40
C SER A 113 3.42 3.53 -7.40
N ALA A 114 2.36 2.73 -7.22
CA ALA A 114 2.42 1.51 -6.41
C ALA A 114 3.47 0.52 -6.94
N LEU A 115 3.53 0.33 -8.26
CA LEU A 115 4.48 -0.57 -8.91
C LEU A 115 5.93 -0.08 -8.80
N ILE A 116 6.18 1.23 -8.84
CA ILE A 116 7.50 1.80 -8.57
C ILE A 116 7.93 1.43 -7.16
N ARG A 117 7.07 1.66 -6.16
CA ARG A 117 7.35 1.35 -4.76
C ARG A 117 7.63 -0.13 -4.51
N LEU A 118 6.83 -1.02 -5.10
CA LEU A 118 7.05 -2.46 -5.03
C LEU A 118 8.37 -2.88 -5.69
N SER A 119 8.72 -2.28 -6.82
CA SER A 119 9.98 -2.52 -7.53
C SER A 119 11.19 -2.22 -6.65
N GLU A 120 11.19 -1.05 -6.01
CA GLU A 120 12.27 -0.62 -5.10
C GLU A 120 12.40 -1.58 -3.90
N PHE A 121 11.27 -2.00 -3.35
CA PHE A 121 11.26 -2.93 -2.21
C PHE A 121 11.79 -4.31 -2.60
N CYS A 122 11.28 -4.87 -3.70
CA CYS A 122 11.72 -6.18 -4.20
C CYS A 122 13.21 -6.17 -4.54
N GLN A 123 13.70 -5.11 -5.18
CA GLN A 123 15.11 -4.93 -5.51
C GLN A 123 15.99 -4.86 -4.25
N ARG A 124 15.52 -4.19 -3.19
CA ARG A 124 16.22 -4.14 -1.90
C ARG A 124 16.40 -5.55 -1.32
N VAL A 125 15.31 -6.33 -1.23
CA VAL A 125 15.36 -7.71 -0.71
C VAL A 125 16.31 -8.58 -1.54
N ILE A 126 16.29 -8.48 -2.88
CA ILE A 126 17.21 -9.18 -3.76
C ILE A 126 18.66 -8.81 -3.42
N SER A 127 18.95 -7.52 -3.26
CA SER A 127 20.29 -7.03 -2.95
C SER A 127 20.78 -7.48 -1.57
N GLU A 128 19.91 -7.48 -0.58
CA GLU A 128 20.22 -7.96 0.78
C GLU A 128 20.59 -9.45 0.77
N ILE A 129 19.82 -10.29 0.09
CA ILE A 129 20.11 -11.73 -0.04
C ILE A 129 21.42 -11.97 -0.77
N GLN A 130 21.71 -11.21 -1.84
CA GLN A 130 22.97 -11.32 -2.57
C GLN A 130 24.17 -10.87 -1.74
N PHE A 131 24.02 -9.80 -0.95
CA PHE A 131 25.09 -9.26 -0.11
C PHE A 131 25.48 -10.21 1.03
N VAL A 132 24.51 -10.84 1.67
CA VAL A 132 24.75 -11.79 2.79
C VAL A 132 25.28 -13.14 2.30
N GLY A 133 25.35 -13.37 0.98
CA GLY A 133 25.85 -14.62 0.40
C GLY A 133 24.88 -15.78 0.53
N GLY A 134 23.63 -15.50 0.86
CA GLY A 134 22.55 -16.47 1.03
C GLY A 134 21.66 -16.12 2.23
N ILE A 135 20.58 -16.88 2.35
CA ILE A 135 19.66 -16.76 3.49
C ILE A 135 20.25 -17.61 4.62
N PRO A 136 20.48 -17.05 5.82
CA PRO A 136 20.84 -17.84 6.98
C PRO A 136 19.66 -18.77 7.31
N ASP A 137 19.82 -20.05 7.09
CA ASP A 137 18.92 -21.05 7.65
C ASP A 137 19.64 -21.65 8.86
N GLU A 138 19.04 -21.58 10.03
CA GLU A 138 19.65 -22.00 11.29
C GLU A 138 19.98 -23.51 11.31
N GLU A 139 19.42 -24.31 10.39
CA GLU A 139 19.58 -25.77 10.38
C GLU A 139 20.33 -26.37 9.19
N GLU A 140 20.46 -25.72 8.03
CA GLU A 140 20.97 -26.39 6.80
C GLU A 140 21.85 -25.53 5.87
N GLY A 141 22.50 -24.49 6.24
CA GLY A 141 23.51 -23.79 5.41
C GLY A 141 23.06 -23.37 3.99
N VAL A 142 23.86 -22.59 3.35
CA VAL A 142 23.77 -21.79 2.10
C VAL A 142 22.95 -22.34 0.88
N GLN A 143 22.45 -23.55 0.87
CA GLN A 143 21.80 -24.15 -0.32
C GLN A 143 20.39 -23.68 -0.65
N LYS A 144 19.66 -23.05 0.29
CA LYS A 144 18.25 -22.62 0.06
C LYS A 144 18.09 -21.23 -0.58
N SER A 145 19.15 -20.46 -0.73
CA SER A 145 19.08 -19.09 -1.29
C SER A 145 18.75 -19.06 -2.78
N THR A 146 19.20 -20.02 -3.55
CA THR A 146 19.04 -20.03 -5.02
C THR A 146 17.57 -20.12 -5.47
N PRO A 147 16.72 -21.02 -4.93
CA PRO A 147 15.30 -21.06 -5.28
C PRO A 147 14.55 -19.78 -4.88
N VAL A 148 14.83 -19.23 -3.71
CA VAL A 148 14.19 -17.99 -3.24
C VAL A 148 14.58 -16.81 -4.12
N LEU A 149 15.87 -16.70 -4.48
CA LEU A 149 16.35 -15.65 -5.36
C LEU A 149 15.73 -15.74 -6.77
N ALA A 150 15.51 -16.96 -7.29
CA ALA A 150 14.82 -17.16 -8.56
C ALA A 150 13.37 -16.66 -8.50
N GLU A 151 12.64 -16.97 -7.42
CA GLU A 151 11.27 -16.54 -7.22
C GLU A 151 11.17 -15.00 -7.02
N LEU A 152 12.11 -14.40 -6.30
CA LEU A 152 12.20 -12.92 -6.15
C LEU A 152 12.48 -12.23 -7.49
N LYS A 153 13.39 -12.78 -8.32
CA LYS A 153 13.63 -12.26 -9.67
C LYS A 153 12.40 -12.41 -10.55
N GLY A 154 11.63 -13.49 -10.39
CA GLY A 154 10.34 -13.68 -11.04
C GLY A 154 9.32 -12.62 -10.62
N ALA A 155 9.21 -12.32 -9.32
CA ALA A 155 8.37 -11.26 -8.80
C ALA A 155 8.78 -9.89 -9.37
N PHE A 156 10.07 -9.59 -9.38
CA PHE A 156 10.60 -8.34 -9.92
C PHE A 156 10.31 -8.18 -11.42
N ALA A 157 10.49 -9.23 -12.20
CA ALA A 157 10.15 -9.23 -13.62
C ALA A 157 8.65 -9.00 -13.86
N LYS A 158 7.79 -9.59 -13.01
CA LYS A 158 6.34 -9.39 -13.09
C LYS A 158 5.93 -7.95 -12.74
N ILE A 159 6.54 -7.38 -11.73
CA ILE A 159 6.36 -5.95 -11.38
C ILE A 159 6.79 -5.05 -12.53
N ALA A 160 7.95 -5.33 -13.16
CA ALA A 160 8.44 -4.57 -14.30
C ALA A 160 7.47 -4.64 -15.49
N TYR A 161 6.94 -5.82 -15.81
CA TYR A 161 5.90 -6.00 -16.82
C TYR A 161 4.67 -5.13 -16.57
N TYR A 162 4.12 -5.17 -15.35
CA TYR A 162 2.96 -4.33 -15.01
C TYR A 162 3.30 -2.83 -15.02
N LYS A 163 4.52 -2.46 -14.62
CA LYS A 163 4.96 -1.07 -14.64
C LYS A 163 4.96 -0.48 -16.05
N GLU A 164 5.36 -1.26 -17.06
CA GLU A 164 5.23 -0.86 -18.46
C GLU A 164 3.76 -0.78 -18.90
N LEU A 165 2.94 -1.76 -18.56
CA LEU A 165 1.52 -1.79 -18.92
C LEU A 165 0.74 -0.59 -18.34
N PHE A 166 1.07 -0.15 -17.15
CA PHE A 166 0.44 0.98 -16.46
C PHE A 166 1.25 2.29 -16.58
N ASN A 167 2.23 2.38 -17.48
CA ASN A 167 2.98 3.61 -17.70
C ASN A 167 2.07 4.73 -18.23
N PRO A 168 1.89 5.85 -17.50
CA PRO A 168 1.00 6.94 -17.94
C PRO A 168 1.36 7.53 -19.29
N ARG A 169 2.65 7.54 -19.65
CA ARG A 169 3.17 8.14 -20.90
C ARG A 169 2.82 7.34 -22.15
N GLN A 170 2.40 6.09 -22.05
CA GLN A 170 2.05 5.27 -23.22
C GLN A 170 0.70 5.61 -23.87
N LEU A 171 -0.11 6.45 -23.22
CA LEU A 171 -1.43 6.86 -23.80
C LEU A 171 -1.36 8.09 -24.72
N GLU A 172 -0.24 8.79 -24.80
CA GLU A 172 -0.09 9.97 -25.65
C GLU A 172 0.29 9.63 -27.11
N LEU A 173 0.38 8.36 -27.47
CA LEU A 173 0.81 7.91 -28.81
C LEU A 173 -0.29 7.30 -29.67
N PHE A 174 -1.60 7.40 -29.24
CA PHE A 174 -2.74 6.92 -30.01
C PHE A 174 -3.86 7.95 -30.10
#